data_99fd96b46434f855a3883906fbf5624f
#
_entry.id   99fd96b46434f855a3883906fbf5624f
#
_cell.length_a   1.000
_cell.length_b   1.000
_cell.length_c   1.000
_cell.angle_alpha   90.00
_cell.angle_beta   90.00
_cell.angle_gamma   90.00
#
_symmetry.space_group_name_H-M   'P 1'
#
loop_
_entity.id
_entity.type
_entity.pdbx_description
1 polymer ?
#
loop_
_entity_poly.entity_id
_entity_poly.type
_entity_poly.pdbx_seq_one_letter_code
_entity_poly.pdbx_strand_id
1 'polypeptide(L)'
;MTQTRLRRVALACGAAVALTLGGCATYKPRPLPTAPDLGASPRRLGVDAARLRIEPLKAIRIDPADGLTPVEIAVLAVLNSPDLEAKRRAVGVSQAQVFAAGLFPDLQITGGVDKPVAGPDHETAYNVGVNLDLAGLLARANARRGARLTARQVDLDLLWSEWSVGQQARQLAETALAAERKAAYFRQVAAIAGDRDARSNQALRHHDVTLQTSAADLAVKLDAETQLASAHHDALKARRDLN
;
A
#
# COMPACT_ATOMS: atom_id res chain seq x y z
N MET A 1 47.92 22.20 -48.55
CA MET A 1 47.91 21.47 -47.27
C MET A 1 46.69 21.81 -46.36
N THR A 2 45.74 22.61 -46.80
CA THR A 2 44.62 23.12 -45.98
C THR A 2 43.32 22.33 -46.07
N GLN A 3 43.02 21.68 -47.16
CA GLN A 3 41.74 20.96 -47.34
C GLN A 3 41.66 19.63 -46.55
N THR A 4 42.76 18.97 -46.32
CA THR A 4 42.76 17.69 -45.54
C THR A 4 42.54 17.91 -44.04
N ARG A 5 42.95 19.05 -43.50
CA ARG A 5 42.71 19.41 -42.10
C ARG A 5 41.24 19.80 -41.82
N LEU A 6 40.62 20.55 -42.75
CA LEU A 6 39.19 20.88 -42.64
C LEU A 6 38.28 19.63 -42.69
N ARG A 7 38.57 18.68 -43.56
CA ARG A 7 37.80 17.44 -43.62
C ARG A 7 37.93 16.56 -42.33
N ARG A 8 39.10 16.58 -41.71
CA ARG A 8 39.29 15.83 -40.42
C ARG A 8 38.59 16.49 -39.25
N VAL A 9 38.52 17.81 -39.19
CA VAL A 9 37.79 18.57 -38.18
C VAL A 9 36.30 18.40 -38.38
N ALA A 10 35.76 18.45 -39.59
CA ALA A 10 34.36 18.21 -39.89
C ALA A 10 33.92 16.77 -39.58
N LEU A 11 34.76 15.77 -39.84
CA LEU A 11 34.49 14.37 -39.46
C LEU A 11 34.52 14.16 -37.93
N ALA A 12 35.44 14.80 -37.21
CA ALA A 12 35.55 14.73 -35.76
C ALA A 12 34.32 15.38 -35.08
N CYS A 13 33.86 16.55 -35.57
CA CYS A 13 32.62 17.20 -35.08
C CYS A 13 31.37 16.37 -35.40
N GLY A 14 31.28 15.76 -36.58
CA GLY A 14 30.17 14.88 -36.95
C GLY A 14 30.09 13.61 -36.08
N ALA A 15 31.22 13.02 -35.75
CA ALA A 15 31.31 11.86 -34.87
C ALA A 15 30.94 12.19 -33.39
N ALA A 16 31.34 13.37 -32.90
CA ALA A 16 30.96 13.85 -31.55
C ALA A 16 29.46 14.11 -31.41
N VAL A 17 28.78 14.67 -32.43
CA VAL A 17 27.35 14.90 -32.45
C VAL A 17 26.58 13.59 -32.56
N ALA A 18 27.09 12.58 -33.28
CA ALA A 18 26.46 11.27 -33.39
C ALA A 18 26.48 10.48 -32.05
N LEU A 19 27.54 10.66 -31.23
CA LEU A 19 27.65 10.02 -29.91
C LEU A 19 26.71 10.62 -28.86
N THR A 20 26.26 11.86 -29.01
CA THR A 20 25.30 12.49 -28.08
C THR A 20 23.86 12.11 -28.33
N LEU A 21 23.52 11.61 -29.50
CA LEU A 21 22.15 11.18 -29.87
C LEU A 21 21.79 9.76 -29.39
N GLY A 22 22.77 8.99 -28.89
CA GLY A 22 22.55 7.61 -28.43
C GLY A 22 21.90 7.45 -27.03
N GLY A 23 21.58 8.56 -26.34
CA GLY A 23 21.04 8.56 -24.98
C GLY A 23 19.52 8.52 -24.85
N CYS A 24 18.77 8.20 -25.89
CA CYS A 24 17.31 8.11 -25.81
C CYS A 24 16.89 6.88 -24.96
N ALA A 25 16.61 7.09 -23.68
CA ALA A 25 15.94 6.09 -22.88
C ALA A 25 14.58 5.77 -23.52
N THR A 26 14.42 4.54 -24.01
CA THR A 26 13.15 4.10 -24.61
C THR A 26 12.12 3.97 -23.50
N TYR A 27 11.16 4.88 -23.45
CA TYR A 27 10.02 4.79 -22.54
C TYR A 27 9.19 3.57 -22.90
N LYS A 28 9.10 2.61 -21.99
CA LYS A 28 8.16 1.48 -22.08
C LYS A 28 6.94 1.80 -21.24
N PRO A 29 5.79 2.13 -21.85
CA PRO A 29 4.58 2.39 -21.10
C PRO A 29 4.18 1.13 -20.31
N ARG A 30 3.86 1.31 -19.05
CA ARG A 30 3.28 0.28 -18.20
C ARG A 30 1.78 0.58 -18.09
N PRO A 31 0.92 -0.08 -18.87
CA PRO A 31 -0.52 0.15 -18.77
C PRO A 31 -0.99 -0.20 -17.37
N LEU A 32 -1.86 0.64 -16.82
CA LEU A 32 -2.53 0.32 -15.56
C LEU A 32 -3.50 -0.84 -15.81
N PRO A 33 -3.65 -1.78 -14.88
CA PRO A 33 -4.67 -2.81 -14.98
C PRO A 33 -6.05 -2.16 -15.09
N THR A 34 -6.85 -2.61 -16.05
CA THR A 34 -8.18 -2.06 -16.34
C THR A 34 -9.25 -2.47 -15.32
N ALA A 35 -8.95 -3.47 -14.48
CA ALA A 35 -9.81 -3.90 -13.39
C ALA A 35 -8.99 -4.10 -12.12
N PRO A 36 -9.53 -3.77 -10.93
CA PRO A 36 -8.89 -4.09 -9.67
C PRO A 36 -8.82 -5.61 -9.51
N ASP A 37 -7.65 -6.12 -9.14
CA ASP A 37 -7.48 -7.52 -8.74
C ASP A 37 -8.04 -7.68 -7.32
N LEU A 38 -9.37 -7.82 -7.24
CA LEU A 38 -10.05 -8.15 -5.99
C LEU A 38 -9.88 -9.65 -5.78
N GLY A 39 -9.03 -10.04 -4.86
CA GLY A 39 -8.80 -11.43 -4.52
C GLY A 39 -10.11 -12.17 -4.25
N ALA A 40 -10.52 -13.03 -5.17
CA ALA A 40 -11.81 -13.73 -5.11
C ALA A 40 -11.90 -14.74 -3.95
N SER A 41 -10.80 -15.00 -3.22
CA SER A 41 -10.74 -15.97 -2.13
C SER A 41 -9.48 -15.74 -1.30
N PRO A 42 -9.52 -15.90 0.05
CA PRO A 42 -8.35 -15.87 0.92
C PRO A 42 -7.24 -16.83 0.47
N ARG A 43 -7.58 -17.93 -0.19
CA ARG A 43 -6.63 -18.93 -0.72
C ARG A 43 -5.79 -18.42 -1.89
N ARG A 44 -6.18 -17.30 -2.52
CA ARG A 44 -5.45 -16.64 -3.61
C ARG A 44 -4.62 -15.47 -3.15
N LEU A 45 -4.65 -15.15 -1.86
CA LEU A 45 -3.83 -14.10 -1.30
C LEU A 45 -2.35 -14.47 -1.43
N GLY A 46 -1.55 -13.53 -1.89
CA GLY A 46 -0.11 -13.74 -2.02
C GLY A 46 0.53 -13.94 -0.65
N VAL A 47 1.26 -15.03 -0.50
CA VAL A 47 1.98 -15.41 0.74
C VAL A 47 3.49 -15.22 0.56
N ASP A 48 3.90 -14.27 -0.27
CA ASP A 48 5.32 -14.01 -0.49
C ASP A 48 5.91 -13.21 0.69
N ALA A 49 6.33 -13.94 1.72
CA ALA A 49 6.96 -13.38 2.91
C ALA A 49 8.27 -12.59 2.61
N ALA A 50 8.89 -12.79 1.45
CA ALA A 50 10.08 -12.04 1.05
C ALA A 50 9.80 -10.53 0.85
N ARG A 51 8.55 -10.14 0.64
CA ARG A 51 8.12 -8.74 0.54
C ARG A 51 8.05 -8.03 1.89
N LEU A 52 8.04 -8.77 3.00
CA LEU A 52 7.99 -8.18 4.34
C LEU A 52 9.35 -7.61 4.72
N ARG A 53 9.35 -6.39 5.25
CA ARG A 53 10.55 -5.73 5.75
C ARG A 53 10.84 -6.08 7.22
N ILE A 54 9.85 -6.62 7.92
CA ILE A 54 9.91 -6.95 9.35
C ILE A 54 10.41 -8.39 9.49
N GLU A 55 11.68 -8.57 9.86
CA GLU A 55 12.35 -9.88 9.96
C GLU A 55 11.58 -10.94 10.75
N PRO A 56 11.00 -10.65 11.94
CA PRO A 56 10.23 -11.66 12.68
C PRO A 56 9.03 -12.22 11.93
N LEU A 57 8.44 -11.45 11.01
CA LEU A 57 7.27 -11.87 10.24
C LEU A 57 7.63 -12.73 9.02
N LYS A 58 8.87 -12.66 8.54
CA LYS A 58 9.35 -13.49 7.41
C LYS A 58 9.42 -14.98 7.75
N ALA A 59 9.56 -15.33 9.02
CA ALA A 59 9.65 -16.71 9.48
C ALA A 59 8.29 -17.40 9.63
N ILE A 60 7.18 -16.64 9.50
CA ILE A 60 5.83 -17.17 9.70
C ILE A 60 5.40 -17.91 8.42
N ARG A 61 5.13 -19.19 8.56
CA ARG A 61 4.49 -19.99 7.52
C ARG A 61 2.98 -19.88 7.70
N ILE A 62 2.29 -19.46 6.66
CA ILE A 62 0.84 -19.32 6.65
C ILE A 62 0.27 -20.55 5.96
N ASP A 63 -0.55 -21.32 6.69
CA ASP A 63 -1.33 -22.41 6.13
C ASP A 63 -2.82 -22.09 6.27
N PRO A 64 -3.50 -21.72 5.18
CA PRO A 64 -4.93 -21.41 5.23
C PRO A 64 -5.82 -22.63 5.52
N ALA A 65 -5.27 -23.85 5.56
CA ALA A 65 -6.04 -25.07 5.72
C ALA A 65 -6.33 -25.41 7.19
N ASP A 66 -5.47 -25.00 8.12
CA ASP A 66 -5.61 -25.29 9.56
C ASP A 66 -6.32 -24.17 10.35
N GLY A 67 -6.73 -23.10 9.65
CA GLY A 67 -7.31 -21.89 10.24
C GLY A 67 -6.23 -20.83 10.50
N LEU A 68 -6.62 -19.58 10.32
CA LEU A 68 -5.69 -18.46 10.44
C LEU A 68 -5.62 -17.94 11.88
N THR A 69 -4.42 -17.86 12.43
CA THR A 69 -4.16 -17.16 13.69
C THR A 69 -4.20 -15.63 13.50
N PRO A 70 -4.45 -14.84 14.55
CA PRO A 70 -4.42 -13.38 14.45
C PRO A 70 -3.10 -12.81 13.89
N VAL A 71 -1.99 -13.50 14.11
CA VAL A 71 -0.67 -13.09 13.59
C VAL A 71 -0.56 -13.36 12.09
N GLU A 72 -1.05 -14.50 11.62
CA GLU A 72 -1.10 -14.83 10.19
C GLU A 72 -2.03 -13.91 9.42
N ILE A 73 -3.18 -13.54 10.02
CA ILE A 73 -4.09 -12.53 9.47
C ILE A 73 -3.39 -11.18 9.33
N ALA A 74 -2.62 -10.76 10.36
CA ALA A 74 -1.84 -9.53 10.29
C ALA A 74 -0.81 -9.56 9.14
N VAL A 75 -0.11 -10.67 8.97
CA VAL A 75 0.85 -10.86 7.86
C VAL A 75 0.16 -10.80 6.51
N LEU A 76 -0.96 -11.49 6.35
CA LEU A 76 -1.76 -11.46 5.12
C LEU A 76 -2.26 -10.05 4.79
N ALA A 77 -2.73 -9.30 5.79
CA ALA A 77 -3.17 -7.92 5.61
C ALA A 77 -2.03 -7.01 5.11
N VAL A 78 -0.83 -7.12 5.70
CA VAL A 78 0.34 -6.33 5.27
C VAL A 78 0.79 -6.72 3.86
N LEU A 79 0.74 -8.00 3.50
CA LEU A 79 1.15 -8.47 2.18
C LEU A 79 0.20 -8.05 1.06
N ASN A 80 -1.11 -8.03 1.35
CA ASN A 80 -2.15 -7.87 0.33
C ASN A 80 -2.83 -6.50 0.36
N SER A 81 -2.42 -5.57 1.24
CA SER A 81 -2.97 -4.21 1.29
C SER A 81 -2.61 -3.42 0.04
N PRO A 82 -3.60 -2.93 -0.75
CA PRO A 82 -3.35 -2.08 -1.92
C PRO A 82 -2.67 -0.75 -1.56
N ASP A 83 -3.02 -0.18 -0.39
CA ASP A 83 -2.44 1.06 0.09
C ASP A 83 -0.95 0.90 0.41
N LEU A 84 -0.57 -0.23 1.01
CA LEU A 84 0.83 -0.52 1.26
C LEU A 84 1.61 -0.79 -0.03
N GLU A 85 0.99 -1.40 -1.03
CA GLU A 85 1.60 -1.55 -2.34
C GLU A 85 1.87 -0.20 -3.00
N ALA A 86 0.91 0.75 -2.93
CA ALA A 86 1.11 2.12 -3.40
C ALA A 86 2.26 2.83 -2.66
N LYS A 87 2.35 2.69 -1.34
CA LYS A 87 3.45 3.24 -0.54
C LYS A 87 4.80 2.60 -0.86
N ARG A 88 4.86 1.29 -1.10
CA ARG A 88 6.09 0.60 -1.56
C ARG A 88 6.58 1.15 -2.90
N ARG A 89 5.67 1.47 -3.81
CA ARG A 89 6.02 2.14 -5.08
C ARG A 89 6.52 3.56 -4.87
N ALA A 90 5.95 4.30 -3.91
CA ALA A 90 6.40 5.65 -3.56
C ALA A 90 7.85 5.67 -3.04
N VAL A 91 8.30 4.62 -2.36
CA VAL A 91 9.73 4.46 -1.99
C VAL A 91 10.62 4.42 -3.23
N GLY A 92 10.21 3.70 -4.29
CA GLY A 92 10.94 3.68 -5.56
C GLY A 92 11.01 5.06 -6.22
N VAL A 93 9.91 5.81 -6.17
CA VAL A 93 9.87 7.19 -6.70
C VAL A 93 10.80 8.11 -5.91
N SER A 94 10.81 8.03 -4.59
CA SER A 94 11.69 8.85 -3.75
C SER A 94 13.18 8.55 -4.01
N GLN A 95 13.54 7.30 -4.27
CA GLN A 95 14.91 6.93 -4.68
C GLN A 95 15.28 7.50 -6.05
N ALA A 96 14.34 7.50 -7.01
CA ALA A 96 14.54 8.14 -8.31
C ALA A 96 14.75 9.66 -8.16
N GLN A 97 14.05 10.32 -7.24
CA GLN A 97 14.25 11.73 -6.91
C GLN A 97 15.65 12.01 -6.33
N VAL A 98 16.18 11.10 -5.50
CA VAL A 98 17.57 11.20 -5.01
C VAL A 98 18.57 11.11 -6.17
N PHE A 99 18.32 10.24 -7.14
CA PHE A 99 19.12 10.13 -8.34
C PHE A 99 19.04 11.42 -9.17
N ALA A 100 17.82 11.91 -9.45
CA ALA A 100 17.58 13.14 -10.20
C ALA A 100 18.26 14.36 -9.56
N ALA A 101 18.14 14.52 -8.22
CA ALA A 101 18.81 15.60 -7.49
C ALA A 101 20.35 15.49 -7.52
N GLY A 102 20.88 14.35 -7.90
CA GLY A 102 22.30 14.11 -8.09
C GLY A 102 22.80 14.30 -9.51
N LEU A 103 21.97 14.59 -10.50
CA LEU A 103 22.38 14.83 -11.87
C LEU A 103 23.12 16.16 -11.99
N PHE A 104 23.97 16.26 -13.01
CA PHE A 104 24.56 17.54 -13.38
C PHE A 104 23.50 18.42 -14.04
N PRO A 105 23.54 19.77 -13.82
CA PRO A 105 22.72 20.68 -14.59
C PRO A 105 22.99 20.51 -16.09
N ASP A 106 21.93 20.61 -16.88
CA ASP A 106 22.04 20.46 -18.32
C ASP A 106 22.85 21.60 -18.93
N LEU A 107 23.82 21.24 -19.74
CA LEU A 107 24.55 22.18 -20.56
C LEU A 107 23.68 22.57 -21.76
N GLN A 108 23.25 23.83 -21.82
CA GLN A 108 22.47 24.32 -22.93
C GLN A 108 23.40 24.97 -23.97
N ILE A 109 23.36 24.44 -25.17
CA ILE A 109 24.06 25.03 -26.33
C ILE A 109 22.98 25.61 -27.23
N THR A 110 23.03 26.92 -27.43
CA THR A 110 22.13 27.65 -28.33
C THR A 110 22.87 28.11 -29.55
N GLY A 111 22.27 27.99 -30.72
CA GLY A 111 22.82 28.49 -31.97
C GLY A 111 21.71 29.23 -32.73
N GLY A 112 22.03 30.41 -33.26
CA GLY A 112 21.10 31.16 -34.08
C GLY A 112 21.78 31.76 -35.30
N VAL A 113 20.99 31.93 -36.35
CA VAL A 113 21.40 32.62 -37.59
C VAL A 113 20.38 33.68 -37.86
N ASP A 114 20.81 34.94 -37.78
CA ASP A 114 19.99 36.10 -38.06
C ASP A 114 20.33 36.63 -39.44
N LYS A 115 19.39 36.52 -40.39
CA LYS A 115 19.51 37.05 -41.73
C LYS A 115 18.52 38.20 -41.92
N PRO A 116 18.97 39.42 -42.15
CA PRO A 116 18.06 40.54 -42.40
C PRO A 116 17.29 40.30 -43.70
N VAL A 117 15.94 40.46 -43.63
CA VAL A 117 15.03 40.20 -44.75
C VAL A 117 14.71 41.50 -45.47
N ALA A 118 14.97 42.70 -44.87
CA ALA A 118 14.78 44.03 -45.44
C ALA A 118 15.69 45.04 -44.78
N GLY A 119 16.16 46.05 -45.51
CA GLY A 119 17.06 47.11 -45.02
C GLY A 119 18.37 47.17 -45.78
N PRO A 120 19.22 48.17 -45.49
CA PRO A 120 20.52 48.34 -46.15
C PRO A 120 21.56 47.30 -45.69
N ASP A 121 21.30 46.57 -44.64
CA ASP A 121 22.21 45.58 -44.07
C ASP A 121 21.92 44.19 -44.64
N HIS A 122 22.92 43.59 -45.25
CA HIS A 122 22.83 42.26 -45.88
C HIS A 122 23.70 41.20 -45.21
N GLU A 123 24.31 41.54 -44.08
CA GLU A 123 25.21 40.61 -43.41
C GLU A 123 24.42 39.62 -42.56
N THR A 124 24.80 38.35 -42.67
CA THR A 124 24.23 37.27 -41.83
C THR A 124 25.01 37.17 -40.53
N ALA A 125 24.33 37.40 -39.41
CA ALA A 125 24.91 37.21 -38.09
C ALA A 125 24.72 35.76 -37.58
N TYR A 126 25.78 35.21 -37.03
CA TYR A 126 25.77 33.89 -36.40
C TYR A 126 25.98 34.09 -34.89
N ASN A 127 25.12 33.53 -34.07
CA ASN A 127 25.32 33.51 -32.64
C ASN A 127 25.44 32.07 -32.12
N VAL A 128 26.38 31.84 -31.22
CA VAL A 128 26.53 30.59 -30.49
C VAL A 128 26.66 30.93 -29.01
N GLY A 129 25.76 30.40 -28.23
CA GLY A 129 25.74 30.58 -26.78
C GLY A 129 25.91 29.23 -26.04
N VAL A 130 26.60 29.29 -24.92
CA VAL A 130 26.72 28.18 -23.98
C VAL A 130 26.23 28.66 -22.62
N ASN A 131 25.21 28.02 -22.07
CA ASN A 131 24.66 28.35 -20.78
C ASN A 131 24.79 27.14 -19.83
N LEU A 132 25.38 27.36 -18.66
CA LEU A 132 25.54 26.42 -17.59
C LEU A 132 25.06 27.01 -16.27
N ASP A 133 24.15 26.31 -15.58
CA ASP A 133 23.68 26.71 -14.24
C ASP A 133 24.75 26.41 -13.18
N LEU A 134 25.61 27.37 -12.91
CA LEU A 134 26.66 27.29 -11.88
C LEU A 134 26.04 27.27 -10.46
N ALA A 135 24.92 27.97 -10.23
CA ALA A 135 24.24 28.02 -8.95
C ALA A 135 23.66 26.62 -8.61
N GLY A 136 23.00 25.99 -9.57
CA GLY A 136 22.52 24.60 -9.46
C GLY A 136 23.66 23.60 -9.22
N LEU A 137 24.81 23.80 -9.86
CA LEU A 137 26.00 22.97 -9.65
C LEU A 137 26.50 23.04 -8.19
N LEU A 138 26.60 24.23 -7.63
CA LEU A 138 27.02 24.46 -6.23
C LEU A 138 25.97 23.94 -5.24
N ALA A 139 24.68 24.11 -5.51
CA ALA A 139 23.58 23.66 -4.66
C ALA A 139 23.36 22.12 -4.71
N ARG A 140 23.85 21.42 -5.74
CA ARG A 140 23.62 20.00 -6.02
C ARG A 140 23.89 19.09 -4.83
N ALA A 141 24.98 19.30 -4.10
CA ALA A 141 25.34 18.47 -2.94
C ALA A 141 24.28 18.56 -1.84
N ASN A 142 23.77 19.77 -1.58
CA ASN A 142 22.72 20.01 -0.58
C ASN A 142 21.36 19.48 -1.08
N ALA A 143 21.02 19.70 -2.34
CA ALA A 143 19.81 19.16 -2.96
C ALA A 143 19.77 17.63 -2.84
N ARG A 144 20.88 16.95 -3.16
CA ARG A 144 20.98 15.50 -3.03
C ARG A 144 20.90 15.01 -1.58
N ARG A 145 21.46 15.78 -0.63
CA ARG A 145 21.31 15.46 0.82
C ARG A 145 19.86 15.61 1.25
N GLY A 146 19.19 16.69 0.88
CA GLY A 146 17.76 16.89 1.14
C GLY A 146 16.91 15.76 0.57
N ALA A 147 17.09 15.40 -0.69
CA ALA A 147 16.39 14.31 -1.34
C ALA A 147 16.61 12.94 -0.62
N ARG A 148 17.83 12.67 -0.12
CA ARG A 148 18.10 11.46 0.69
C ARG A 148 17.35 11.45 2.01
N LEU A 149 17.23 12.59 2.69
CA LEU A 149 16.46 12.69 3.93
C LEU A 149 14.97 12.47 3.68
N THR A 150 14.43 13.06 2.59
CA THR A 150 13.04 12.82 2.17
C THR A 150 12.80 11.35 1.82
N ALA A 151 13.73 10.71 1.09
CA ALA A 151 13.61 9.27 0.78
C ALA A 151 13.63 8.41 2.05
N ARG A 152 14.43 8.78 3.04
CA ARG A 152 14.47 8.08 4.33
C ARG A 152 13.18 8.28 5.13
N GLN A 153 12.59 9.47 5.08
CA GLN A 153 11.28 9.73 5.67
C GLN A 153 10.20 8.85 5.04
N VAL A 154 10.12 8.79 3.70
CA VAL A 154 9.16 7.93 2.98
C VAL A 154 9.34 6.45 3.36
N ASP A 155 10.57 6.00 3.54
CA ASP A 155 10.89 4.64 3.96
C ASP A 155 10.40 4.33 5.40
N LEU A 156 10.59 5.27 6.33
CA LEU A 156 10.09 5.16 7.70
C LEU A 156 8.56 5.23 7.77
N ASP A 157 7.94 6.07 6.95
CA ASP A 157 6.47 6.17 6.83
C ASP A 157 5.86 4.88 6.29
N LEU A 158 6.56 4.18 5.39
CA LEU A 158 6.15 2.85 4.95
C LEU A 158 6.23 1.83 6.08
N LEU A 159 7.35 1.77 6.82
CA LEU A 159 7.49 0.85 7.96
C LEU A 159 6.42 1.07 9.02
N TRP A 160 6.14 2.33 9.35
CA TRP A 160 5.07 2.69 10.28
C TRP A 160 3.70 2.23 9.77
N SER A 161 3.44 2.41 8.48
CA SER A 161 2.18 2.00 7.86
C SER A 161 2.01 0.48 7.85
N GLU A 162 3.08 -0.27 7.53
CA GLU A 162 3.08 -1.74 7.58
C GLU A 162 2.80 -2.24 9.01
N TRP A 163 3.45 -1.64 10.00
CA TRP A 163 3.20 -1.97 11.41
C TRP A 163 1.76 -1.65 11.82
N SER A 164 1.26 -0.46 11.46
CA SER A 164 -0.10 -0.01 11.80
C SER A 164 -1.18 -0.93 11.20
N VAL A 165 -1.07 -1.28 9.91
CA VAL A 165 -1.99 -2.22 9.24
C VAL A 165 -1.95 -3.59 9.90
N GLY A 166 -0.75 -4.10 10.21
CA GLY A 166 -0.60 -5.38 10.90
C GLY A 166 -1.26 -5.40 12.28
N GLN A 167 -1.07 -4.34 13.07
CA GLN A 167 -1.69 -4.24 14.40
C GLN A 167 -3.22 -4.11 14.31
N GLN A 168 -3.72 -3.32 13.37
CA GLN A 168 -5.16 -3.17 13.15
C GLN A 168 -5.80 -4.50 12.74
N ALA A 169 -5.22 -5.21 11.80
CA ALA A 169 -5.71 -6.50 11.35
C ALA A 169 -5.70 -7.54 12.49
N ARG A 170 -4.64 -7.57 13.30
CA ARG A 170 -4.56 -8.42 14.48
C ARG A 170 -5.66 -8.10 15.50
N GLN A 171 -5.87 -6.83 15.80
CA GLN A 171 -6.92 -6.40 16.73
C GLN A 171 -8.32 -6.79 16.24
N LEU A 172 -8.59 -6.61 14.95
CA LEU A 172 -9.87 -7.03 14.34
C LEU A 172 -10.05 -8.54 14.42
N ALA A 173 -9.01 -9.33 14.16
CA ALA A 173 -9.03 -10.78 14.28
C ALA A 173 -9.32 -11.24 15.73
N GLU A 174 -8.64 -10.65 16.71
CA GLU A 174 -8.86 -10.93 18.13
C GLU A 174 -10.29 -10.55 18.56
N THR A 175 -10.81 -9.43 18.05
CA THR A 175 -12.19 -8.99 18.31
C THR A 175 -13.21 -9.96 17.71
N ALA A 176 -12.99 -10.43 16.49
CA ALA A 176 -13.86 -11.41 15.83
C ALA A 176 -13.89 -12.74 16.60
N LEU A 177 -12.72 -13.24 17.00
CA LEU A 177 -12.63 -14.47 17.83
C LEU A 177 -13.32 -14.32 19.18
N ALA A 178 -13.17 -13.19 19.85
CA ALA A 178 -13.84 -12.91 21.12
C ALA A 178 -15.36 -12.85 20.96
N ALA A 179 -15.85 -12.20 19.90
CA ALA A 179 -17.27 -12.12 19.59
C ALA A 179 -17.88 -13.48 19.26
N GLU A 180 -17.18 -14.34 18.51
CA GLU A 180 -17.63 -15.70 18.21
C GLU A 180 -17.70 -16.57 19.49
N ARG A 181 -16.70 -16.47 20.37
CA ARG A 181 -16.73 -17.17 21.67
C ARG A 181 -17.86 -16.69 22.56
N LYS A 182 -18.13 -15.36 22.58
CA LYS A 182 -19.27 -14.76 23.29
C LYS A 182 -20.60 -15.32 22.77
N ALA A 183 -20.78 -15.38 21.45
CA ALA A 183 -21.98 -15.95 20.84
C ALA A 183 -22.16 -17.43 21.18
N ALA A 184 -21.06 -18.21 21.17
CA ALA A 184 -21.09 -19.63 21.57
C ALA A 184 -21.49 -19.80 23.05
N TYR A 185 -20.98 -18.95 23.94
CA TYR A 185 -21.36 -18.93 25.36
C TYR A 185 -22.86 -18.62 25.55
N PHE A 186 -23.36 -17.54 24.94
CA PHE A 186 -24.78 -17.20 25.07
C PHE A 186 -25.72 -18.23 24.44
N ARG A 187 -25.27 -19.00 23.44
CA ARG A 187 -26.02 -20.14 22.91
C ARG A 187 -26.22 -21.22 23.99
N GLN A 188 -25.20 -21.51 24.80
CA GLN A 188 -25.33 -22.43 25.92
C GLN A 188 -26.25 -21.90 27.02
N VAL A 189 -26.13 -20.61 27.35
CA VAL A 189 -27.00 -19.95 28.33
C VAL A 189 -28.47 -19.99 27.91
N ALA A 190 -28.75 -19.67 26.63
CA ALA A 190 -30.11 -19.75 26.08
C ALA A 190 -30.69 -21.17 26.09
N ALA A 191 -29.86 -22.16 25.78
CA ALA A 191 -30.29 -23.57 25.86
C ALA A 191 -30.65 -23.98 27.29
N ILE A 192 -29.83 -23.61 28.29
CA ILE A 192 -30.13 -23.90 29.71
C ILE A 192 -31.39 -23.20 30.19
N ALA A 193 -31.58 -21.92 29.82
CA ALA A 193 -32.74 -21.15 30.14
C ALA A 193 -34.00 -21.73 29.47
N GLY A 194 -33.91 -22.15 28.22
CA GLY A 194 -34.97 -22.86 27.51
C GLY A 194 -35.37 -24.16 28.16
N ASP A 195 -34.45 -25.00 28.58
CA ASP A 195 -34.70 -26.26 29.31
C ASP A 195 -35.33 -26.00 30.65
N ARG A 196 -34.94 -24.93 31.33
CA ARG A 196 -35.55 -24.53 32.61
C ARG A 196 -37.02 -24.08 32.44
N ASP A 197 -37.30 -23.21 31.47
CA ASP A 197 -38.63 -22.77 31.11
C ASP A 197 -39.54 -23.97 30.76
N ALA A 198 -39.05 -24.91 29.94
CA ALA A 198 -39.76 -26.09 29.54
C ALA A 198 -40.19 -26.95 30.77
N ARG A 199 -39.26 -27.18 31.71
CA ARG A 199 -39.49 -27.92 32.97
C ARG A 199 -40.46 -27.16 33.88
N SER A 200 -40.33 -25.82 34.02
CA SER A 200 -41.20 -24.98 34.80
C SER A 200 -42.62 -25.01 34.25
N ASN A 201 -42.80 -24.92 32.94
CA ASN A 201 -44.09 -25.06 32.28
C ASN A 201 -44.73 -26.44 32.46
N GLN A 202 -43.94 -27.49 32.48
CA GLN A 202 -44.42 -28.85 32.79
C GLN A 202 -44.90 -28.94 34.25
N ALA A 203 -44.11 -28.45 35.20
CA ALA A 203 -44.44 -28.43 36.63
C ALA A 203 -45.71 -27.57 36.90
N LEU A 204 -45.86 -26.43 36.15
CA LEU A 204 -47.11 -25.63 36.25
C LEU A 204 -48.33 -26.43 35.82
N ARG A 205 -48.25 -27.23 34.76
CA ARG A 205 -49.36 -28.08 34.30
C ARG A 205 -49.76 -29.16 35.34
N HIS A 206 -48.78 -29.59 36.17
CA HIS A 206 -49.02 -30.51 37.27
C HIS A 206 -49.38 -29.83 38.60
N HIS A 207 -49.49 -28.47 38.60
CA HIS A 207 -49.75 -27.65 39.81
C HIS A 207 -48.60 -27.69 40.84
N ASP A 208 -47.38 -28.10 40.44
CA ASP A 208 -46.23 -28.23 41.35
C ASP A 208 -45.55 -26.87 41.57
N VAL A 209 -45.73 -25.87 40.65
CA VAL A 209 -45.19 -24.53 40.76
C VAL A 209 -46.29 -23.49 40.48
N THR A 210 -46.07 -22.27 40.92
CA THR A 210 -46.99 -21.14 40.69
C THR A 210 -46.79 -20.50 39.29
N LEU A 211 -47.82 -19.84 38.79
CA LEU A 211 -47.75 -19.08 37.55
C LEU A 211 -46.64 -18.00 37.62
N GLN A 212 -46.44 -17.38 38.79
CA GLN A 212 -45.37 -16.39 38.99
C GLN A 212 -43.98 -17.00 38.79
N THR A 213 -43.74 -18.21 39.26
CA THR A 213 -42.47 -18.92 39.07
C THR A 213 -42.23 -19.24 37.60
N SER A 214 -43.25 -19.78 36.91
CA SER A 214 -43.15 -20.07 35.48
C SER A 214 -42.94 -18.82 34.62
N ALA A 215 -43.62 -17.72 34.95
CA ALA A 215 -43.44 -16.43 34.27
C ALA A 215 -42.01 -15.86 34.47
N ALA A 216 -41.45 -16.03 35.68
CA ALA A 216 -40.05 -15.64 35.93
C ALA A 216 -39.03 -16.43 35.08
N ASP A 217 -39.26 -17.75 34.94
CA ASP A 217 -38.39 -18.61 34.10
C ASP A 217 -38.51 -18.27 32.61
N LEU A 218 -39.75 -17.96 32.16
CA LEU A 218 -39.95 -17.44 30.79
C LEU A 218 -39.20 -16.11 30.55
N ALA A 219 -39.26 -15.18 31.53
CA ALA A 219 -38.54 -13.90 31.41
C ALA A 219 -37.02 -14.11 31.30
N VAL A 220 -36.45 -15.02 32.08
CA VAL A 220 -35.01 -15.40 31.98
C VAL A 220 -34.65 -15.99 30.61
N LYS A 221 -35.55 -16.83 30.07
CA LYS A 221 -35.36 -17.40 28.72
C LYS A 221 -35.33 -16.30 27.64
N LEU A 222 -36.35 -15.39 27.67
CA LEU A 222 -36.42 -14.30 26.70
C LEU A 222 -35.21 -13.36 26.78
N ASP A 223 -34.73 -13.08 27.99
CA ASP A 223 -33.51 -12.28 28.16
C ASP A 223 -32.27 -13.01 27.56
N ALA A 224 -32.09 -14.31 27.84
CA ALA A 224 -31.02 -15.10 27.30
C ALA A 224 -31.06 -15.18 25.76
N GLU A 225 -32.25 -15.34 25.16
CA GLU A 225 -32.44 -15.33 23.71
C GLU A 225 -32.08 -13.96 23.09
N THR A 226 -32.44 -12.86 23.77
CA THR A 226 -32.10 -11.50 23.35
C THR A 226 -30.59 -11.28 23.39
N GLN A 227 -29.94 -11.74 24.46
CA GLN A 227 -28.47 -11.65 24.58
C GLN A 227 -27.76 -12.51 23.52
N LEU A 228 -28.28 -13.69 23.20
CA LEU A 228 -27.76 -14.52 22.12
C LEU A 228 -27.89 -13.83 20.77
N ALA A 229 -29.05 -13.24 20.47
CA ALA A 229 -29.28 -12.53 19.21
C ALA A 229 -28.31 -11.34 19.07
N SER A 230 -28.11 -10.56 20.14
CA SER A 230 -27.15 -9.46 20.19
C SER A 230 -25.70 -9.97 19.97
N ALA A 231 -25.28 -11.00 20.68
CA ALA A 231 -23.94 -11.58 20.54
C ALA A 231 -23.70 -12.15 19.13
N HIS A 232 -24.71 -12.72 18.51
CA HIS A 232 -24.64 -13.21 17.13
C HIS A 232 -24.47 -12.06 16.13
N HIS A 233 -25.20 -10.97 16.34
CA HIS A 233 -25.06 -9.74 15.53
C HIS A 233 -23.65 -9.16 15.66
N ASP A 234 -23.12 -9.07 16.89
CA ASP A 234 -21.77 -8.59 17.17
C ASP A 234 -20.70 -9.45 16.45
N ALA A 235 -20.85 -10.77 16.47
CA ALA A 235 -19.94 -11.70 15.79
C ALA A 235 -19.96 -11.52 14.27
N LEU A 236 -21.15 -11.37 13.67
CA LEU A 236 -21.29 -11.09 12.24
C LEU A 236 -20.70 -9.74 11.85
N LYS A 237 -20.88 -8.72 12.70
CA LYS A 237 -20.28 -7.40 12.49
C LYS A 237 -18.75 -7.49 12.55
N ALA A 238 -18.20 -8.07 13.61
CA ALA A 238 -16.76 -8.20 13.77
C ALA A 238 -16.09 -8.98 12.61
N ARG A 239 -16.77 -10.02 12.08
CA ARG A 239 -16.31 -10.77 10.90
C ARG A 239 -16.33 -9.93 9.64
N ARG A 240 -17.32 -9.04 9.46
CA ARG A 240 -17.37 -8.10 8.32
C ARG A 240 -16.28 -7.03 8.41
N ASP A 241 -16.00 -6.54 9.62
CA ASP A 241 -14.99 -5.52 9.85
C ASP A 241 -13.57 -6.07 9.62
N LEU A 242 -13.39 -7.40 9.68
CA LEU A 242 -12.14 -8.09 9.39
C LEU A 242 -11.91 -8.30 7.87
N ASN A 243 -12.96 -8.42 7.07
CA ASN A 243 -12.88 -8.65 5.62
C ASN A 243 -12.81 -7.34 4.82
#